data_ea96192a98a50a24a646d55e3921aa00
#
_entry.id   ea96192a98a50a24a646d55e3921aa00
#
_cell.length_a   1.000
_cell.length_b   1.000
_cell.length_c   1.000
_cell.angle_alpha   90.00
_cell.angle_beta   90.00
_cell.angle_gamma   90.00
#
_symmetry.space_group_name_H-M   'P 1'
#
loop_
_entity.id
_entity.type
_entity.pdbx_description
1 polymer ?
#
loop_
_entity_poly.entity_id
_entity_poly.type
_entity_poly.pdbx_seq_one_letter_code
_entity_poly.pdbx_strand_id
1 'polypeptide(L)'
;MEQGRDGVLVEVADDDQVLIGQTREGEPWAAAARRLVGEGTAPPVPLDLSGPTKRFVVDRDTRVTVRDMTRGDLRDLTRWRAQPHVARWWASDGEPTYDAVERRYGPRIDGETPSRMWVLEVNGRSVGFGQHYRIADYPDYALLCPDPAAIGVDYAIGEPEWTGRGLGSRMIWAWVLRARATYPEARVFFAAPDHRNAASRRVLAKCGFVEGLWFDEPGHDGGVDTVVGCTFDVATVIG
;
A
#
# COMPACT_ATOMS: atom_id res chain seq x y z
N MET A 1 38.73 8.04 15.80
CA MET A 1 37.72 7.13 15.27
C MET A 1 36.59 8.02 14.74
N GLU A 2 36.63 8.33 13.43
CA GLU A 2 35.53 9.01 12.76
C GLU A 2 34.33 8.04 12.73
N GLN A 3 33.29 8.36 13.46
CA GLN A 3 31.99 7.74 13.28
C GLN A 3 31.54 8.10 11.87
N GLY A 4 31.54 7.11 10.96
CA GLY A 4 31.06 7.27 9.60
C GLY A 4 29.64 7.81 9.65
N ARG A 5 29.41 8.88 8.90
CA ARG A 5 28.06 9.43 8.66
C ARG A 5 27.30 8.35 7.88
N ASP A 6 26.34 7.69 8.52
CA ASP A 6 25.46 6.71 7.90
C ASP A 6 24.44 7.40 6.97
N GLY A 7 24.94 8.12 5.97
CA GLY A 7 24.09 8.66 4.93
C GLY A 7 23.72 7.57 3.93
N VAL A 8 22.42 7.36 3.72
CA VAL A 8 21.94 6.46 2.68
C VAL A 8 22.06 7.14 1.33
N LEU A 9 22.68 6.46 0.37
CA LEU A 9 22.74 6.92 -1.01
C LEU A 9 21.34 6.77 -1.66
N VAL A 10 20.82 7.87 -2.21
CA VAL A 10 19.53 7.91 -2.90
C VAL A 10 19.82 8.13 -4.38
N GLU A 11 19.36 7.20 -5.22
CA GLU A 11 19.40 7.28 -6.66
C GLU A 11 18.00 7.51 -7.19
N VAL A 12 17.79 8.60 -7.93
CA VAL A 12 16.50 8.93 -8.55
C VAL A 12 16.66 8.92 -10.05
N ALA A 13 15.91 8.05 -10.72
CA ALA A 13 15.84 8.01 -12.18
C ALA A 13 14.64 8.84 -12.65
N ASP A 14 14.89 9.81 -13.52
CA ASP A 14 13.90 10.69 -14.15
C ASP A 14 14.17 10.70 -15.66
N ASP A 15 13.36 9.98 -16.43
CA ASP A 15 13.52 9.75 -17.86
C ASP A 15 14.93 9.27 -18.23
N ASP A 16 15.74 10.13 -18.83
CA ASP A 16 17.11 9.84 -19.26
C ASP A 16 18.18 10.30 -18.25
N GLN A 17 17.77 10.80 -17.06
CA GLN A 17 18.70 11.33 -16.09
C GLN A 17 18.66 10.52 -14.78
N VAL A 18 19.85 10.26 -14.24
CA VAL A 18 20.00 9.69 -12.91
C VAL A 18 20.56 10.77 -11.98
N LEU A 19 19.78 11.14 -10.98
CA LEU A 19 20.20 12.05 -9.93
C LEU A 19 20.64 11.21 -8.72
N ILE A 20 21.87 11.44 -8.27
CA ILE A 20 22.43 10.73 -7.12
C ILE A 20 22.70 11.73 -6.00
N GLY A 21 22.27 11.40 -4.80
CA GLY A 21 22.52 12.21 -3.60
C GLY A 21 22.53 11.38 -2.35
N GLN A 22 22.96 11.98 -1.24
CA GLN A 22 22.94 11.37 0.07
C GLN A 22 21.83 11.98 0.93
N THR A 23 21.31 11.19 1.87
CA THR A 23 20.47 11.72 2.92
C THR A 23 21.28 12.67 3.80
N ARG A 24 20.62 13.70 4.33
CA ARG A 24 21.14 14.52 5.41
C ARG A 24 21.00 13.75 6.73
N GLU A 25 21.70 14.19 7.75
CA GLU A 25 21.57 13.60 9.08
C GLU A 25 20.11 13.65 9.55
N GLY A 26 19.55 12.50 9.89
CA GLY A 26 18.15 12.37 10.31
C GLY A 26 17.11 12.54 9.18
N GLU A 27 17.53 12.72 7.91
CA GLU A 27 16.62 12.85 6.79
C GLU A 27 16.16 11.47 6.30
N PRO A 28 14.84 11.21 6.28
CA PRO A 28 14.31 10.00 5.66
C PRO A 28 14.68 9.93 4.19
N TRP A 29 15.01 8.73 3.69
CA TRP A 29 15.45 8.55 2.30
C TRP A 29 14.37 8.93 1.26
N ALA A 30 13.07 8.81 1.57
CA ALA A 30 12.00 9.29 0.69
C ALA A 30 11.93 10.82 0.64
N ALA A 31 12.26 11.51 1.74
CA ALA A 31 12.37 12.97 1.77
C ALA A 31 13.59 13.45 0.96
N ALA A 32 14.72 12.72 1.07
CA ALA A 32 15.91 12.97 0.26
C ALA A 32 15.62 12.82 -1.24
N ALA A 33 14.88 11.78 -1.64
CA ALA A 33 14.48 11.57 -3.03
C ALA A 33 13.64 12.75 -3.54
N ARG A 34 12.63 13.20 -2.78
CA ARG A 34 11.82 14.39 -3.14
C ARG A 34 12.66 15.66 -3.27
N ARG A 35 13.63 15.87 -2.36
CA ARG A 35 14.54 17.02 -2.42
C ARG A 35 15.41 17.01 -3.69
N LEU A 36 15.82 15.82 -4.16
CA LEU A 36 16.61 15.66 -5.39
C LEU A 36 15.79 15.95 -6.65
N VAL A 37 14.52 15.54 -6.66
CA VAL A 37 13.62 15.72 -7.82
C VAL A 37 13.09 17.16 -7.91
N GLY A 38 12.98 17.86 -6.77
CA GLY A 38 12.37 19.19 -6.69
C GLY A 38 10.87 19.19 -6.45
N GLU A 39 10.33 20.35 -6.13
CA GLU A 39 8.90 20.53 -5.88
C GLU A 39 8.11 20.50 -7.20
N GLY A 40 6.90 19.94 -7.16
CA GLY A 40 5.96 19.93 -8.29
C GLY A 40 6.07 18.71 -9.21
N THR A 41 6.98 17.78 -8.94
CA THR A 41 7.06 16.50 -9.66
C THR A 41 6.16 15.43 -9.00
N ALA A 42 5.81 14.37 -9.76
CA ALA A 42 5.16 13.21 -9.19
C ALA A 42 6.04 12.63 -8.06
N PRO A 43 5.44 12.11 -6.97
CA PRO A 43 6.23 11.54 -5.88
C PRO A 43 7.10 10.40 -6.39
N PRO A 44 8.40 10.36 -6.05
CA PRO A 44 9.28 9.27 -6.44
C PRO A 44 8.80 7.96 -5.81
N VAL A 45 8.87 6.89 -6.56
CA VAL A 45 8.47 5.54 -6.13
C VAL A 45 9.72 4.69 -5.91
N PRO A 46 9.89 4.03 -4.76
CA PRO A 46 11.04 3.17 -4.53
C PRO A 46 11.01 1.96 -5.46
N LEU A 47 12.16 1.71 -6.13
CA LEU A 47 12.37 0.52 -6.96
C LEU A 47 13.00 -0.63 -6.17
N ASP A 48 13.96 -0.30 -5.32
CA ASP A 48 14.71 -1.28 -4.55
C ASP A 48 15.07 -0.68 -3.19
N LEU A 49 14.73 -1.40 -2.14
CA LEU A 49 14.99 -1.02 -0.76
C LEU A 49 16.08 -1.89 -0.12
N SER A 50 16.68 -2.82 -0.87
CA SER A 50 17.79 -3.64 -0.35
C SER A 50 19.10 -2.84 -0.36
N GLY A 51 19.92 -3.05 0.66
CA GLY A 51 21.24 -2.45 0.78
C GLY A 51 21.26 -0.95 1.12
N PRO A 52 22.44 -0.33 1.09
CA PRO A 52 22.62 1.07 1.47
C PRO A 52 22.14 2.08 0.41
N THR A 53 21.94 1.62 -0.83
CA THR A 53 21.44 2.47 -1.92
C THR A 53 19.95 2.27 -2.08
N LYS A 54 19.19 3.35 -2.02
CA LYS A 54 17.75 3.36 -2.30
C LYS A 54 17.53 3.95 -3.68
N ARG A 55 16.70 3.28 -4.48
CA ARG A 55 16.41 3.67 -5.86
C ARG A 55 14.96 4.11 -5.97
N PHE A 56 14.74 5.23 -6.65
CA PHE A 56 13.43 5.79 -6.93
C PHE A 56 13.29 6.07 -8.40
N VAL A 57 12.10 5.89 -8.94
CA VAL A 57 11.76 6.28 -10.31
C VAL A 57 10.68 7.35 -10.27
N VAL A 58 10.91 8.40 -11.01
CA VAL A 58 9.92 9.41 -11.35
C VAL A 58 9.38 9.05 -12.74
N ASP A 59 8.11 8.70 -12.80
CA ASP A 59 7.42 8.45 -14.06
C ASP A 59 6.40 9.55 -14.26
N ARG A 60 6.65 10.40 -15.27
CA ARG A 60 5.79 11.54 -15.59
C ARG A 60 4.62 11.16 -16.50
N ASP A 61 4.74 10.05 -17.21
CA ASP A 61 3.76 9.64 -18.22
C ASP A 61 2.61 8.82 -17.62
N THR A 62 2.85 8.17 -16.48
CA THR A 62 1.86 7.33 -15.81
C THR A 62 1.34 8.01 -14.54
N ARG A 63 0.18 8.62 -14.64
CA ARG A 63 -0.50 9.20 -13.48
C ARG A 63 -1.23 8.11 -12.71
N VAL A 64 -0.79 7.84 -11.49
CA VAL A 64 -1.44 6.90 -10.56
C VAL A 64 -2.15 7.70 -9.48
N THR A 65 -3.44 7.46 -9.30
CA THR A 65 -4.26 8.16 -8.30
C THR A 65 -5.12 7.16 -7.51
N VAL A 66 -5.47 7.57 -6.31
CA VAL A 66 -6.41 6.87 -5.44
C VAL A 66 -7.55 7.81 -5.14
N ARG A 67 -8.78 7.40 -5.43
CA ARG A 67 -10.00 8.13 -5.08
C ARG A 67 -10.94 7.30 -4.22
N ASP A 68 -11.91 7.94 -3.57
CA ASP A 68 -12.96 7.21 -2.89
C ASP A 68 -13.76 6.36 -3.88
N MET A 69 -14.13 5.16 -3.44
CA MET A 69 -15.03 4.29 -4.17
C MET A 69 -16.46 4.80 -4.04
N THR A 70 -17.23 4.67 -5.10
CA THR A 70 -18.66 5.00 -5.14
C THR A 70 -19.48 3.75 -5.43
N ARG A 71 -20.78 3.79 -5.23
CA ARG A 71 -21.69 2.71 -5.62
C ARG A 71 -21.60 2.37 -7.12
N GLY A 72 -21.22 3.34 -7.97
CA GLY A 72 -20.99 3.12 -9.41
C GLY A 72 -19.85 2.14 -9.71
N ASP A 73 -18.90 1.99 -8.80
CA ASP A 73 -17.73 1.12 -8.96
C ASP A 73 -18.01 -0.36 -8.57
N LEU A 74 -19.18 -0.68 -8.02
CA LEU A 74 -19.50 -2.03 -7.53
C LEU A 74 -19.41 -3.10 -8.62
N ARG A 75 -19.73 -2.76 -9.87
CA ARG A 75 -19.60 -3.69 -11.01
C ARG A 75 -18.14 -4.03 -11.30
N ASP A 76 -17.27 -3.03 -11.26
CA ASP A 76 -15.83 -3.25 -11.42
C ASP A 76 -15.27 -4.02 -10.24
N LEU A 77 -15.65 -3.69 -9.01
CA LEU A 77 -15.25 -4.43 -7.82
C LEU A 77 -15.66 -5.90 -7.90
N THR A 78 -16.89 -6.20 -8.35
CA THR A 78 -17.37 -7.58 -8.56
C THR A 78 -16.50 -8.31 -9.56
N ARG A 79 -16.23 -7.68 -10.70
CA ARG A 79 -15.39 -8.23 -11.76
C ARG A 79 -13.95 -8.47 -11.30
N TRP A 80 -13.36 -7.52 -10.56
CA TRP A 80 -12.02 -7.65 -10.02
C TRP A 80 -11.91 -8.74 -8.97
N ARG A 81 -12.89 -8.85 -8.07
CA ARG A 81 -12.95 -9.89 -7.05
C ARG A 81 -13.06 -11.30 -7.66
N ALA A 82 -13.67 -11.43 -8.82
CA ALA A 82 -13.78 -12.70 -9.56
C ALA A 82 -12.48 -13.08 -10.31
N GLN A 83 -11.50 -12.19 -10.43
CA GLN A 83 -10.23 -12.51 -11.08
C GLN A 83 -9.43 -13.53 -10.26
N PRO A 84 -8.90 -14.61 -10.87
CA PRO A 84 -8.20 -15.68 -10.12
C PRO A 84 -7.03 -15.17 -9.28
N HIS A 85 -6.30 -14.15 -9.74
CA HIS A 85 -5.16 -13.57 -9.02
C HIS A 85 -5.59 -12.74 -7.81
N VAL A 86 -6.85 -12.28 -7.76
CA VAL A 86 -7.46 -11.59 -6.61
C VAL A 86 -8.18 -12.59 -5.72
N ALA A 87 -9.07 -13.41 -6.30
CA ALA A 87 -9.94 -14.34 -5.57
C ALA A 87 -9.18 -15.24 -4.59
N ARG A 88 -8.01 -15.73 -4.99
CA ARG A 88 -7.18 -16.62 -4.15
C ARG A 88 -6.72 -15.97 -2.82
N TRP A 89 -6.67 -14.63 -2.74
CA TRP A 89 -6.26 -13.89 -1.54
C TRP A 89 -7.43 -13.26 -0.80
N TRP A 90 -8.62 -13.34 -1.38
CA TRP A 90 -9.87 -12.84 -0.83
C TRP A 90 -10.94 -13.94 -0.70
N ALA A 91 -10.53 -15.18 -0.54
CA ALA A 91 -11.42 -16.34 -0.44
C ALA A 91 -12.40 -16.25 0.75
N SER A 92 -11.95 -15.61 1.84
CA SER A 92 -12.74 -15.37 3.04
C SER A 92 -14.05 -14.60 2.79
N ASP A 93 -14.16 -13.86 1.68
CA ASP A 93 -15.35 -13.09 1.36
C ASP A 93 -16.42 -13.88 0.58
N GLY A 94 -16.17 -15.15 0.26
CA GLY A 94 -17.06 -16.01 -0.54
C GLY A 94 -17.07 -15.66 -2.02
N GLU A 95 -18.01 -16.28 -2.75
CA GLU A 95 -18.16 -16.05 -4.18
C GLU A 95 -18.59 -14.61 -4.48
N PRO A 96 -17.87 -13.87 -5.35
CA PRO A 96 -18.11 -12.46 -5.60
C PRO A 96 -19.24 -12.23 -6.61
N THR A 97 -20.47 -12.59 -6.27
CA THR A 97 -21.65 -12.13 -7.02
C THR A 97 -21.91 -10.65 -6.75
N TYR A 98 -22.60 -9.96 -7.66
CA TYR A 98 -22.91 -8.53 -7.47
C TYR A 98 -23.64 -8.28 -6.15
N ASP A 99 -24.65 -9.07 -5.83
CA ASP A 99 -25.45 -8.93 -4.60
C ASP A 99 -24.60 -9.18 -3.33
N ALA A 100 -23.68 -10.15 -3.38
CA ALA A 100 -22.76 -10.42 -2.28
C ALA A 100 -21.78 -9.27 -2.07
N VAL A 101 -21.22 -8.75 -3.16
CA VAL A 101 -20.30 -7.59 -3.15
C VAL A 101 -21.03 -6.34 -2.67
N GLU A 102 -22.22 -6.03 -3.18
CA GLU A 102 -23.01 -4.89 -2.76
C GLU A 102 -23.38 -4.96 -1.27
N ARG A 103 -23.86 -6.09 -0.80
CA ARG A 103 -24.20 -6.31 0.62
C ARG A 103 -23.01 -6.11 1.55
N ARG A 104 -21.81 -6.58 1.14
CA ARG A 104 -20.61 -6.51 1.97
C ARG A 104 -19.91 -5.15 1.91
N TYR A 105 -19.75 -4.60 0.72
CA TYR A 105 -18.95 -3.40 0.50
C TYR A 105 -19.78 -2.11 0.42
N GLY A 106 -21.07 -2.22 0.13
CA GLY A 106 -21.98 -1.09 0.11
C GLY A 106 -21.94 -0.23 1.38
N PRO A 107 -22.13 -0.82 2.57
CA PRO A 107 -22.04 -0.07 3.83
C PRO A 107 -20.69 0.61 4.07
N ARG A 108 -19.58 0.01 3.56
CA ARG A 108 -18.23 0.62 3.64
C ARG A 108 -18.11 1.82 2.71
N ILE A 109 -18.73 1.75 1.52
CA ILE A 109 -18.76 2.83 0.53
C ILE A 109 -19.59 4.01 1.07
N ASP A 110 -20.74 3.73 1.66
CA ASP A 110 -21.64 4.74 2.21
C ASP A 110 -21.16 5.34 3.54
N GLY A 111 -20.08 4.79 4.11
CA GLY A 111 -19.52 5.28 5.37
C GLY A 111 -20.27 4.82 6.61
N GLU A 112 -21.07 3.79 6.51
CA GLU A 112 -21.81 3.19 7.62
C GLU A 112 -20.94 2.28 8.50
N THR A 113 -19.73 1.97 8.04
CA THR A 113 -18.73 1.17 8.77
C THR A 113 -17.42 1.94 8.93
N PRO A 114 -16.53 1.52 9.85
CA PRO A 114 -15.21 2.14 10.01
C PRO A 114 -14.31 2.01 8.77
N SER A 115 -14.46 0.96 7.98
CA SER A 115 -13.67 0.77 6.74
C SER A 115 -14.08 1.76 5.66
N ARG A 116 -13.10 2.25 4.90
CA ARG A 116 -13.29 3.12 3.74
C ARG A 116 -12.73 2.46 2.50
N MET A 117 -13.54 2.41 1.45
CA MET A 117 -13.18 1.83 0.16
C MET A 117 -12.57 2.88 -0.77
N TRP A 118 -11.59 2.47 -1.56
CA TRP A 118 -10.97 3.32 -2.57
C TRP A 118 -10.70 2.57 -3.87
N VAL A 119 -10.60 3.33 -4.95
CA VAL A 119 -10.28 2.85 -6.31
C VAL A 119 -8.89 3.33 -6.70
N LEU A 120 -8.11 2.44 -7.28
CA LEU A 120 -6.87 2.75 -7.97
C LEU A 120 -7.16 3.14 -9.41
N GLU A 121 -6.66 4.28 -9.84
CA GLU A 121 -6.73 4.71 -11.23
C GLU A 121 -5.34 4.89 -11.83
N VAL A 122 -5.22 4.52 -13.09
CA VAL A 122 -4.04 4.80 -13.93
C VAL A 122 -4.51 5.59 -15.15
N ASN A 123 -4.01 6.82 -15.28
CA ASN A 123 -4.40 7.75 -16.34
C ASN A 123 -5.94 7.91 -16.47
N GLY A 124 -6.63 7.94 -15.32
CA GLY A 124 -8.09 8.09 -15.25
C GLY A 124 -8.90 6.80 -15.49
N ARG A 125 -8.23 5.66 -15.72
CA ARG A 125 -8.88 4.35 -15.84
C ARG A 125 -8.81 3.62 -14.49
N SER A 126 -9.94 3.15 -13.98
CA SER A 126 -10.02 2.32 -12.78
C SER A 126 -9.42 0.93 -13.05
N VAL A 127 -8.44 0.51 -12.25
CA VAL A 127 -7.67 -0.73 -12.48
C VAL A 127 -7.50 -1.61 -11.24
N GLY A 128 -7.97 -1.15 -10.07
CA GLY A 128 -7.85 -1.88 -8.82
C GLY A 128 -8.57 -1.19 -7.69
N PHE A 129 -8.48 -1.78 -6.52
CA PHE A 129 -9.20 -1.31 -5.35
C PHE A 129 -8.42 -1.59 -4.07
N GLY A 130 -8.89 -0.97 -3.00
CA GLY A 130 -8.48 -1.31 -1.65
C GLY A 130 -9.44 -0.74 -0.62
N GLN A 131 -9.11 -1.02 0.62
CA GLN A 131 -9.78 -0.43 1.78
C GLN A 131 -8.74 -0.03 2.81
N HIS A 132 -9.12 0.91 3.66
CA HIS A 132 -8.34 1.24 4.84
C HIS A 132 -9.27 1.45 6.03
N TYR A 133 -8.71 1.29 7.22
CA TYR A 133 -9.46 1.35 8.48
C TYR A 133 -8.49 1.63 9.64
N ARG A 134 -9.01 2.18 10.72
CA ARG A 134 -8.25 2.23 11.98
C ARG A 134 -8.25 0.83 12.58
N ILE A 135 -7.08 0.34 12.96
CA ILE A 135 -6.96 -0.97 13.62
C ILE A 135 -7.77 -1.01 14.92
N ALA A 136 -7.79 0.08 15.67
CA ALA A 136 -8.56 0.20 16.93
C ALA A 136 -10.07 -0.01 16.77
N ASP A 137 -10.63 0.19 15.57
CA ASP A 137 -12.06 -0.06 15.30
C ASP A 137 -12.40 -1.56 15.18
N TYR A 138 -11.37 -2.42 15.21
CA TYR A 138 -11.47 -3.89 15.14
C TYR A 138 -10.73 -4.54 16.32
N PRO A 139 -11.35 -4.64 17.51
CA PRO A 139 -10.66 -5.03 18.76
C PRO A 139 -9.89 -6.35 18.68
N ASP A 140 -10.46 -7.36 18.01
CA ASP A 140 -9.79 -8.66 17.87
C ASP A 140 -8.53 -8.56 17.02
N TYR A 141 -8.56 -7.74 15.99
CA TYR A 141 -7.42 -7.48 15.11
C TYR A 141 -6.38 -6.57 15.76
N ALA A 142 -6.82 -5.64 16.61
CA ALA A 142 -5.95 -4.72 17.34
C ALA A 142 -4.98 -5.44 18.28
N LEU A 143 -5.33 -6.64 18.75
CA LEU A 143 -4.44 -7.47 19.58
C LEU A 143 -3.25 -8.04 18.80
N LEU A 144 -3.36 -8.13 17.49
CA LEU A 144 -2.35 -8.71 16.59
C LEU A 144 -1.44 -7.66 15.94
N CYS A 145 -1.81 -6.39 16.03
CA CYS A 145 -1.03 -5.29 15.49
C CYS A 145 -0.13 -4.66 16.58
N PRO A 146 1.15 -4.40 16.28
CA PRO A 146 2.06 -3.74 17.23
C PRO A 146 1.59 -2.36 17.69
N ASP A 147 0.85 -1.65 16.86
CA ASP A 147 0.26 -0.34 17.18
C ASP A 147 -1.26 -0.36 16.87
N PRO A 148 -2.14 -0.43 17.88
CA PRO A 148 -3.57 -0.36 17.68
C PRO A 148 -4.07 0.93 17.02
N ALA A 149 -3.31 2.02 17.12
CA ALA A 149 -3.62 3.29 16.48
C ALA A 149 -3.23 3.33 14.98
N ALA A 150 -2.60 2.27 14.48
CA ALA A 150 -2.21 2.17 13.07
C ALA A 150 -3.43 2.22 12.13
N ILE A 151 -3.18 2.64 10.91
CA ILE A 151 -4.14 2.55 9.79
C ILE A 151 -3.83 1.30 9.00
N GLY A 152 -4.77 0.37 8.99
CA GLY A 152 -4.71 -0.86 8.20
C GLY A 152 -5.04 -0.62 6.73
N VAL A 153 -4.45 -1.40 5.83
CA VAL A 153 -4.73 -1.37 4.40
C VAL A 153 -4.77 -2.75 3.78
N ASP A 154 -5.82 -2.98 2.98
CA ASP A 154 -5.94 -4.13 2.08
C ASP A 154 -6.10 -3.61 0.66
N TYR A 155 -5.50 -4.29 -0.33
CA TYR A 155 -5.46 -3.81 -1.69
C TYR A 155 -5.29 -4.91 -2.73
N ALA A 156 -5.76 -4.64 -3.94
CA ALA A 156 -5.49 -5.47 -5.10
C ALA A 156 -5.44 -4.64 -6.40
N ILE A 157 -4.57 -5.05 -7.32
CA ILE A 157 -4.71 -4.69 -8.73
C ILE A 157 -5.76 -5.63 -9.30
N GLY A 158 -6.89 -5.08 -9.73
CA GLY A 158 -8.03 -5.86 -10.22
C GLY A 158 -7.88 -6.30 -11.67
N GLU A 159 -7.28 -5.46 -12.51
CA GLU A 159 -7.07 -5.74 -13.92
C GLU A 159 -5.80 -6.58 -14.13
N PRO A 160 -5.91 -7.81 -14.71
CA PRO A 160 -4.76 -8.69 -14.89
C PRO A 160 -3.62 -8.08 -15.71
N GLU A 161 -3.94 -7.32 -16.74
CA GLU A 161 -2.97 -6.70 -17.63
C GLU A 161 -2.08 -5.64 -16.95
N TRP A 162 -2.48 -5.17 -15.77
CA TRP A 162 -1.70 -4.21 -14.97
C TRP A 162 -0.82 -4.88 -13.90
N THR A 163 -0.91 -6.18 -13.76
CA THR A 163 -0.06 -6.93 -12.83
C THR A 163 1.37 -7.08 -13.37
N GLY A 164 2.36 -7.19 -12.48
CA GLY A 164 3.75 -7.41 -12.87
C GLY A 164 4.47 -6.22 -13.49
N ARG A 165 3.84 -5.05 -13.57
CA ARG A 165 4.38 -3.83 -14.21
C ARG A 165 4.88 -2.76 -13.22
N GLY A 166 5.14 -3.14 -11.97
CA GLY A 166 5.57 -2.19 -10.94
C GLY A 166 4.45 -1.32 -10.36
N LEU A 167 3.21 -1.46 -10.84
CA LEU A 167 2.08 -0.65 -10.41
C LEU A 167 1.76 -0.81 -8.91
N GLY A 168 2.01 -1.99 -8.33
CA GLY A 168 1.73 -2.24 -6.90
C GLY A 168 2.44 -1.25 -5.97
N SER A 169 3.71 -0.96 -6.20
CA SER A 169 4.46 0.01 -5.38
C SER A 169 3.92 1.44 -5.56
N ARG A 170 3.55 1.81 -6.78
CA ARG A 170 2.94 3.13 -7.05
C ARG A 170 1.57 3.28 -6.39
N MET A 171 0.77 2.22 -6.40
CA MET A 171 -0.52 2.15 -5.71
C MET A 171 -0.36 2.39 -4.21
N ILE A 172 0.56 1.66 -3.57
CA ILE A 172 0.82 1.81 -2.13
C ILE A 172 1.31 3.22 -1.81
N TRP A 173 2.20 3.79 -2.61
CA TRP A 173 2.65 5.17 -2.41
C TRP A 173 1.54 6.20 -2.60
N ALA A 174 0.69 6.05 -3.61
CA ALA A 174 -0.46 6.93 -3.81
C ALA A 174 -1.42 6.85 -2.62
N TRP A 175 -1.65 5.64 -2.10
CA TRP A 175 -2.44 5.43 -0.90
C TRP A 175 -1.76 6.02 0.35
N VAL A 176 -0.47 5.79 0.57
CA VAL A 176 0.31 6.32 1.71
C VAL A 176 0.21 7.85 1.78
N LEU A 177 0.38 8.54 0.67
CA LEU A 177 0.27 10.00 0.61
C LEU A 177 -1.14 10.47 0.95
N ARG A 178 -2.16 9.77 0.44
CA ARG A 178 -3.56 10.04 0.78
C ARG A 178 -3.85 9.75 2.26
N ALA A 179 -3.41 8.58 2.77
CA ALA A 179 -3.60 8.20 4.15
C ALA A 179 -2.92 9.20 5.10
N ARG A 180 -1.72 9.67 4.76
CA ARG A 180 -1.02 10.69 5.53
C ARG A 180 -1.80 12.02 5.60
N ALA A 181 -2.46 12.41 4.50
CA ALA A 181 -3.31 13.61 4.48
C ALA A 181 -4.62 13.42 5.25
N THR A 182 -5.18 12.21 5.21
CA THR A 182 -6.47 11.87 5.87
C THR A 182 -6.30 11.63 7.37
N TYR A 183 -5.18 11.05 7.78
CA TYR A 183 -4.84 10.69 9.16
C TYR A 183 -3.50 11.30 9.56
N PRO A 184 -3.43 12.64 9.72
CA PRO A 184 -2.15 13.31 10.01
C PRO A 184 -1.52 12.91 11.34
N GLU A 185 -2.33 12.37 12.26
CA GLU A 185 -1.88 11.87 13.57
C GLU A 185 -1.32 10.44 13.51
N ALA A 186 -1.61 9.67 12.45
CA ALA A 186 -1.18 8.29 12.34
C ALA A 186 0.35 8.20 12.21
N ARG A 187 0.95 7.37 13.05
CA ARG A 187 2.39 7.12 13.07
C ARG A 187 2.78 5.86 12.32
N VAL A 188 1.86 4.94 12.22
CA VAL A 188 2.10 3.62 11.62
C VAL A 188 0.99 3.32 10.61
N PHE A 189 1.40 2.82 9.45
CA PHE A 189 0.51 2.12 8.53
C PHE A 189 0.80 0.63 8.62
N PHE A 190 -0.22 -0.19 8.47
CA PHE A 190 -0.16 -1.63 8.67
C PHE A 190 -0.82 -2.39 7.52
N ALA A 191 -0.21 -3.50 7.12
CA ALA A 191 -0.78 -4.46 6.18
C ALA A 191 -0.42 -5.87 6.62
N ALA A 192 -1.33 -6.83 6.43
CA ALA A 192 -1.10 -8.22 6.80
C ALA A 192 -1.39 -9.17 5.62
N PRO A 193 -0.52 -9.23 4.61
CA PRO A 193 -0.68 -10.16 3.51
C PRO A 193 -0.49 -11.62 3.97
N ASP A 194 -1.20 -12.53 3.31
CA ASP A 194 -0.92 -13.97 3.41
C ASP A 194 0.59 -14.23 3.20
N HIS A 195 1.19 -15.09 4.02
CA HIS A 195 2.63 -15.38 3.98
C HIS A 195 3.09 -15.92 2.61
N ARG A 196 2.19 -16.58 1.86
CA ARG A 196 2.43 -17.09 0.51
C ARG A 196 2.35 -16.01 -0.57
N ASN A 197 1.76 -14.84 -0.26
CA ASN A 197 1.63 -13.73 -1.20
C ASN A 197 2.94 -12.95 -1.37
N ALA A 198 3.94 -13.62 -1.96
CA ALA A 198 5.25 -13.02 -2.20
C ALA A 198 5.20 -11.73 -3.05
N ALA A 199 4.17 -11.55 -3.87
CA ALA A 199 4.00 -10.34 -4.68
C ALA A 199 3.65 -9.15 -3.79
N SER A 200 2.66 -9.28 -2.89
CA SER A 200 2.27 -8.24 -1.95
C SER A 200 3.43 -7.92 -0.99
N ARG A 201 4.07 -8.93 -0.39
CA ARG A 201 5.21 -8.76 0.51
C ARG A 201 6.34 -7.95 -0.14
N ARG A 202 6.72 -8.27 -1.40
CA ARG A 202 7.73 -7.50 -2.15
C ARG A 202 7.30 -6.07 -2.44
N VAL A 203 6.02 -5.84 -2.74
CA VAL A 203 5.48 -4.48 -2.95
C VAL A 203 5.59 -3.67 -1.67
N LEU A 204 5.16 -4.23 -0.55
CA LEU A 204 5.24 -3.57 0.75
C LEU A 204 6.69 -3.25 1.15
N ALA A 205 7.60 -4.22 1.02
CA ALA A 205 9.02 -4.01 1.31
C ALA A 205 9.63 -2.88 0.44
N LYS A 206 9.31 -2.84 -0.86
CA LYS A 206 9.74 -1.75 -1.75
C LYS A 206 9.22 -0.38 -1.32
N CYS A 207 8.06 -0.33 -0.67
CA CYS A 207 7.48 0.90 -0.18
C CYS A 207 7.96 1.31 1.22
N GLY A 208 8.80 0.52 1.88
CA GLY A 208 9.34 0.83 3.20
C GLY A 208 8.60 0.16 4.36
N PHE A 209 7.69 -0.74 4.08
CA PHE A 209 7.11 -1.60 5.11
C PHE A 209 8.14 -2.64 5.56
N VAL A 210 8.19 -2.89 6.85
CA VAL A 210 9.06 -3.89 7.47
C VAL A 210 8.20 -5.05 7.95
N GLU A 211 8.56 -6.26 7.54
CA GLU A 211 7.91 -7.48 8.03
C GLU A 211 8.23 -7.69 9.53
N GLY A 212 7.19 -8.02 10.29
CA GLY A 212 7.25 -8.28 11.72
C GLY A 212 6.69 -9.66 12.08
N LEU A 213 5.71 -9.68 12.98
CA LEU A 213 5.11 -10.91 13.47
C LEU A 213 4.31 -11.63 12.37
N TRP A 214 4.43 -12.96 12.38
CA TRP A 214 3.54 -13.87 11.67
C TRP A 214 2.47 -14.30 12.67
N PHE A 215 1.22 -14.25 12.26
CA PHE A 215 0.11 -14.68 13.10
C PHE A 215 -0.97 -15.34 12.26
N ASP A 216 -1.80 -16.08 12.95
CA ASP A 216 -2.88 -16.84 12.33
C ASP A 216 -4.20 -16.08 12.46
N GLU A 217 -4.93 -15.99 11.35
CA GLU A 217 -6.28 -15.45 11.28
C GLU A 217 -7.25 -16.58 10.97
N PRO A 218 -8.52 -16.52 11.47
CA PRO A 218 -9.54 -17.46 11.07
C PRO A 218 -9.79 -17.41 9.57
N GLY A 219 -9.55 -18.51 8.89
CA GLY A 219 -9.88 -18.68 7.47
C GLY A 219 -11.38 -18.83 7.24
N HIS A 220 -11.82 -18.54 6.03
CA HIS A 220 -13.25 -18.56 5.68
C HIS A 220 -13.88 -19.98 5.71
N ASP A 221 -13.10 -20.98 5.42
CA ASP A 221 -13.50 -22.38 5.40
C ASP A 221 -13.44 -23.07 6.78
N GLY A 222 -13.23 -22.29 7.83
CA GLY A 222 -12.98 -22.78 9.18
C GLY A 222 -11.55 -23.26 9.41
N GLY A 223 -10.68 -23.06 8.42
CA GLY A 223 -9.23 -23.23 8.53
C GLY A 223 -8.55 -22.02 9.14
N VAL A 224 -7.25 -21.96 8.95
CA VAL A 224 -6.39 -20.87 9.46
C VAL A 224 -5.55 -20.33 8.31
N ASP A 225 -5.54 -19.03 8.12
CA ASP A 225 -4.66 -18.33 7.20
C ASP A 225 -3.53 -17.66 7.99
N THR A 226 -2.29 -18.04 7.68
CA THR A 226 -1.11 -17.39 8.28
C THR A 226 -0.76 -16.13 7.49
N VAL A 227 -0.73 -15.00 8.16
CA VAL A 227 -0.42 -13.69 7.58
C VAL A 227 0.87 -13.10 8.19
N VAL A 228 1.45 -12.14 7.49
CA VAL A 228 2.67 -11.45 7.90
C VAL A 228 2.35 -10.00 8.18
N GLY A 229 2.45 -9.59 9.44
CA GLY A 229 2.30 -8.20 9.82
C GLY A 229 3.43 -7.35 9.25
N CYS A 230 3.10 -6.39 8.41
CA CYS A 230 4.03 -5.45 7.80
C CYS A 230 3.73 -4.04 8.29
N THR A 231 4.70 -3.37 8.88
CA THR A 231 4.56 -2.01 9.45
C THR A 231 5.33 -1.00 8.64
N PHE A 232 4.73 0.15 8.42
CA PHE A 232 5.34 1.34 7.82
C PHE A 232 5.38 2.44 8.88
N ASP A 233 6.55 2.76 9.36
CA ASP A 233 6.75 3.89 10.27
C ASP A 233 6.82 5.19 9.48
N VAL A 234 5.86 6.08 9.73
CA VAL A 234 5.68 7.32 8.97
C VAL A 234 6.88 8.25 9.13
N ALA A 235 7.39 8.38 10.36
CA ALA A 235 8.50 9.28 10.63
C ALA A 235 9.80 8.78 10.01
N THR A 236 10.01 7.47 10.00
CA THR A 236 11.22 6.86 9.43
C THR A 236 11.24 6.92 7.91
N VAL A 237 10.07 6.76 7.27
CA VAL A 237 10.00 6.63 5.80
C VAL A 237 9.71 7.96 5.11
N ILE A 238 8.83 8.79 5.67
CA ILE A 238 8.38 10.03 5.01
C ILE A 238 8.95 11.28 5.70
N GLY A 239 9.11 11.25 7.01
CA GLY A 239 9.53 12.40 7.82
C GLY A 239 8.37 13.20 8.37
#